data_45c03a61bf12bc89c4d1795780c5b78d
#
_entry.id   45c03a61bf12bc89c4d1795780c5b78d
#
_cell.length_a   1.000
_cell.length_b   1.000
_cell.length_c   1.000
_cell.angle_alpha   90.00
_cell.angle_beta   90.00
_cell.angle_gamma   90.00
#
_symmetry.space_group_name_H-M   'P 1'
#
loop_
_entity.id
_entity.type
_entity.pdbx_description
1 polymer ?
#
loop_
_entity_poly.entity_id
_entity_poly.type
_entity_poly.pdbx_seq_one_letter_code
_entity_poly.pdbx_strand_id
1 'polypeptide(L)'
;MLNQATMFYCPRAELSDLRFAQESLASAAFVPVSETAELSTKGFIPLNAQGDLCVKAGDSLRFVLREEDKIIPKSVVDEFLAERVEELEEKQFRTIGKKEKTALRAQITDELRPQAFSRKKDVEMYYDSVSRLLFVATANQSRAENCVSFLRAAMEGGLETKLPQTRRDPASVMTQWLLDGEAEGQFALDGDCVLRGMGDDQSLVRISNCPLESDEVRRHAQNGKVAQELGLVWGEKISLTLTDSLSLKRLKLKDVIGEDEELPEDDAEEYAKAVQKLTVDTLSIIAGDVFETFGGRTDSQDGEAEEAEEAEEPEEPEQSEKSEKTGGRDRAGKKR
;
A
#
# COMPACT_ATOMS: atom_id res chain seq x y z
N MET A 1 -11.49 -11.32 -8.10
CA MET A 1 -11.08 -9.96 -8.46
C MET A 1 -10.95 -9.09 -7.23
N LEU A 2 -9.96 -8.20 -7.19
CA LEU A 2 -9.71 -7.36 -6.02
C LEU A 2 -10.83 -6.34 -5.81
N ASN A 3 -11.34 -6.26 -4.58
CA ASN A 3 -12.33 -5.24 -4.20
C ASN A 3 -11.68 -3.95 -3.69
N GLN A 4 -10.39 -3.99 -3.43
CA GLN A 4 -9.63 -2.87 -2.87
C GLN A 4 -8.13 -3.09 -3.09
N ALA A 5 -7.37 -2.01 -3.23
CA ALA A 5 -5.93 -2.06 -3.40
C ALA A 5 -5.27 -0.81 -2.81
N THR A 6 -4.17 -0.99 -2.09
CA THR A 6 -3.20 0.07 -1.79
C THR A 6 -2.01 -0.13 -2.70
N MET A 7 -1.55 0.95 -3.31
CA MET A 7 -0.45 0.96 -4.28
C MET A 7 0.86 1.35 -3.63
N PHE A 8 1.95 0.68 -4.04
CA PHE A 8 3.33 1.06 -3.71
C PHE A 8 4.15 1.08 -4.99
N TYR A 9 5.05 2.02 -5.09
CA TYR A 9 6.02 2.07 -6.17
C TYR A 9 7.29 1.34 -5.77
N CYS A 10 7.79 0.48 -6.66
CA CYS A 10 9.04 -0.27 -6.49
C CYS A 10 10.05 0.25 -7.54
N PRO A 11 10.94 1.20 -7.17
CA PRO A 11 11.85 1.83 -8.13
C PRO A 11 12.81 0.83 -8.80
N ARG A 12 13.14 -0.25 -8.10
CA ARG A 12 14.00 -1.32 -8.60
C ARG A 12 13.18 -2.53 -9.02
N ALA A 13 13.60 -3.18 -10.11
CA ALA A 13 12.88 -4.29 -10.73
C ALA A 13 13.21 -5.68 -10.14
N GLU A 14 13.67 -5.75 -8.89
CA GLU A 14 14.14 -6.99 -8.24
C GLU A 14 13.03 -8.06 -8.16
N LEU A 15 11.77 -7.65 -7.99
CA LEU A 15 10.62 -8.58 -8.04
C LEU A 15 10.35 -9.14 -9.45
N SER A 16 10.97 -8.65 -10.50
CA SER A 16 10.73 -9.14 -11.87
C SER A 16 11.33 -10.51 -12.13
N ASP A 17 12.33 -10.94 -11.33
CA ASP A 17 12.91 -12.27 -11.39
C ASP A 17 12.09 -13.25 -10.53
N LEU A 18 11.33 -14.13 -11.22
CA LEU A 18 10.49 -15.14 -10.58
C LEU A 18 11.29 -16.09 -9.67
N ARG A 19 12.52 -16.48 -10.06
CA ARG A 19 13.34 -17.40 -9.26
C ARG A 19 13.78 -16.73 -7.97
N PHE A 20 14.29 -15.51 -8.08
CA PHE A 20 14.70 -14.73 -6.92
C PHE A 20 13.53 -14.48 -5.98
N ALA A 21 12.35 -14.10 -6.51
CA ALA A 21 11.14 -13.95 -5.71
C ALA A 21 10.74 -15.24 -4.99
N GLN A 22 10.73 -16.38 -5.70
CA GLN A 22 10.36 -17.67 -5.13
C GLN A 22 11.33 -18.13 -4.02
N GLU A 23 12.63 -18.00 -4.23
CA GLU A 23 13.66 -18.36 -3.25
C GLU A 23 13.60 -17.46 -2.01
N SER A 24 13.42 -16.17 -2.19
CA SER A 24 13.28 -15.20 -1.11
C SER A 24 12.02 -15.46 -0.26
N LEU A 25 10.88 -15.71 -0.89
CA LEU A 25 9.63 -16.00 -0.20
C LEU A 25 9.68 -17.33 0.57
N ALA A 26 10.48 -18.30 0.13
CA ALA A 26 10.64 -19.60 0.80
C ALA A 26 11.17 -19.46 2.23
N SER A 27 12.03 -18.47 2.50
CA SER A 27 12.53 -18.18 3.85
C SER A 27 11.45 -17.68 4.81
N ALA A 28 10.37 -17.12 4.27
CA ALA A 28 9.23 -16.58 4.99
C ALA A 28 7.93 -17.35 4.69
N ALA A 29 8.04 -18.64 4.38
CA ALA A 29 6.90 -19.50 4.16
C ALA A 29 6.01 -19.61 5.42
N PHE A 30 4.72 -19.74 5.21
CA PHE A 30 3.75 -19.80 6.30
C PHE A 30 3.90 -21.09 7.10
N VAL A 31 3.99 -20.92 8.44
CA VAL A 31 3.93 -22.01 9.40
C VAL A 31 2.66 -21.85 10.24
N PRO A 32 1.79 -22.88 10.31
CA PRO A 32 0.56 -22.79 11.10
C PRO A 32 0.83 -22.50 12.58
N VAL A 33 -0.04 -21.72 13.20
CA VAL A 33 0.02 -21.39 14.65
C VAL A 33 -0.03 -22.65 15.55
N SER A 34 -0.61 -23.73 15.06
CA SER A 34 -0.63 -25.02 15.76
C SER A 34 0.75 -25.66 15.92
N GLU A 35 1.70 -25.29 15.07
CA GLU A 35 3.08 -25.80 15.09
C GLU A 35 4.06 -24.86 15.81
N THR A 36 3.56 -23.74 16.34
CA THR A 36 4.36 -22.74 17.05
C THR A 36 3.87 -22.53 18.48
N ALA A 37 4.71 -21.96 19.33
CA ALA A 37 4.32 -21.52 20.67
C ALA A 37 3.67 -20.13 20.69
N GLU A 38 3.50 -19.50 19.51
CA GLU A 38 3.02 -18.12 19.37
C GLU A 38 1.50 -18.05 19.31
N LEU A 39 0.95 -16.86 19.56
CA LEU A 39 -0.46 -16.55 19.42
C LEU A 39 -0.84 -16.14 18.00
N SER A 40 0.13 -15.73 17.21
CA SER A 40 -0.03 -15.35 15.81
C SER A 40 1.17 -15.76 14.98
N THR A 41 0.93 -16.15 13.73
CA THR A 41 1.96 -16.42 12.74
C THR A 41 1.59 -15.76 11.43
N LYS A 42 2.58 -15.44 10.61
CA LYS A 42 2.37 -14.99 9.24
C LYS A 42 3.46 -15.49 8.32
N GLY A 43 3.09 -15.71 7.08
CA GLY A 43 4.00 -16.19 6.05
C GLY A 43 3.33 -16.32 4.70
N PHE A 44 4.11 -16.54 3.66
CA PHE A 44 3.63 -16.75 2.29
C PHE A 44 3.10 -18.17 2.12
N ILE A 45 1.96 -18.32 1.44
CA ILE A 45 1.33 -19.62 1.19
C ILE A 45 1.52 -20.07 -0.26
N PRO A 46 1.59 -21.40 -0.49
CA PRO A 46 1.57 -21.95 -1.83
C PRO A 46 0.31 -21.57 -2.61
N LEU A 47 0.49 -21.25 -3.88
CA LEU A 47 -0.58 -20.80 -4.79
C LEU A 47 -1.07 -21.89 -5.74
N ASN A 48 -0.28 -22.96 -5.90
CA ASN A 48 -0.59 -24.10 -6.76
C ASN A 48 -0.18 -25.43 -6.11
N ALA A 49 -0.47 -26.52 -6.79
CA ALA A 49 -0.14 -27.89 -6.32
C ALA A 49 1.38 -28.18 -6.32
N GLN A 50 2.16 -27.41 -7.05
CA GLN A 50 3.61 -27.50 -7.12
C GLN A 50 4.30 -26.90 -5.89
N GLY A 51 3.56 -26.14 -5.11
CA GLY A 51 4.06 -25.48 -3.90
C GLY A 51 4.67 -24.10 -4.15
N ASP A 52 4.42 -23.51 -5.32
CA ASP A 52 4.95 -22.19 -5.66
C ASP A 52 4.32 -21.10 -4.80
N LEU A 53 5.16 -20.29 -4.15
CA LEU A 53 4.76 -19.15 -3.33
C LEU A 53 4.52 -17.90 -4.17
N CYS A 54 4.99 -17.89 -5.41
CA CYS A 54 4.84 -16.82 -6.37
C CYS A 54 4.46 -17.38 -7.73
N VAL A 55 3.45 -16.82 -8.38
CA VAL A 55 3.01 -17.23 -9.73
C VAL A 55 3.12 -16.05 -10.67
N LYS A 56 3.76 -16.29 -11.83
CA LYS A 56 3.88 -15.30 -12.91
C LYS A 56 2.78 -15.48 -13.95
N ALA A 57 2.15 -14.38 -14.35
CA ALA A 57 1.21 -14.30 -15.46
C ALA A 57 1.50 -13.02 -16.28
N GLY A 58 2.04 -13.19 -17.49
CA GLY A 58 2.55 -12.06 -18.28
C GLY A 58 3.67 -11.32 -17.54
N ASP A 59 3.50 -10.02 -17.36
CA ASP A 59 4.42 -9.13 -16.66
C ASP A 59 4.10 -8.98 -15.17
N SER A 60 3.12 -9.74 -14.67
CA SER A 60 2.69 -9.67 -13.27
C SER A 60 3.16 -10.87 -12.46
N LEU A 61 3.50 -10.61 -11.18
CA LEU A 61 3.72 -11.62 -10.15
C LEU A 61 2.61 -11.54 -9.11
N ARG A 62 2.11 -12.70 -8.66
CA ARG A 62 1.15 -12.83 -7.57
C ARG A 62 1.74 -13.65 -6.45
N PHE A 63 1.52 -13.20 -5.23
CA PHE A 63 1.83 -13.93 -4.00
C PHE A 63 0.81 -13.58 -2.92
N VAL A 64 0.66 -14.46 -1.92
CA VAL A 64 -0.35 -14.31 -0.87
C VAL A 64 0.29 -14.45 0.50
N LEU A 65 0.13 -13.41 1.31
CA LEU A 65 0.53 -13.42 2.71
C LEU A 65 -0.65 -13.88 3.57
N ARG A 66 -0.47 -14.96 4.32
CA ARG A 66 -1.42 -15.45 5.32
C ARG A 66 -1.00 -14.99 6.70
N GLU A 67 -1.95 -14.44 7.43
CA GLU A 67 -1.86 -14.18 8.87
C GLU A 67 -2.81 -15.16 9.58
N GLU A 68 -2.33 -15.85 10.61
CA GLU A 68 -3.14 -16.70 11.44
C GLU A 68 -3.02 -16.29 12.90
N ASP A 69 -4.14 -15.92 13.52
CA ASP A 69 -4.23 -15.46 14.90
C ASP A 69 -5.08 -16.45 15.72
N LYS A 70 -4.64 -16.85 16.90
CA LYS A 70 -5.49 -17.54 17.87
C LYS A 70 -6.48 -16.57 18.47
N ILE A 71 -7.75 -16.98 18.52
CA ILE A 71 -8.83 -16.18 19.06
C ILE A 71 -9.09 -16.64 20.50
N ILE A 72 -8.66 -15.84 21.46
CA ILE A 72 -8.98 -16.02 22.88
C ILE A 72 -9.82 -14.80 23.30
N PRO A 73 -11.16 -14.94 23.42
CA PRO A 73 -12.02 -13.82 23.82
C PRO A 73 -11.63 -13.31 25.19
N LYS A 74 -11.52 -11.98 25.33
CA LYS A 74 -11.18 -11.36 26.59
C LYS A 74 -12.17 -11.72 27.71
N SER A 75 -13.45 -11.83 27.40
CA SER A 75 -14.51 -12.25 28.34
C SER A 75 -14.22 -13.61 28.96
N VAL A 76 -13.76 -14.58 28.15
CA VAL A 76 -13.39 -15.90 28.65
C VAL A 76 -12.19 -15.82 29.58
N VAL A 77 -11.15 -15.08 29.20
CA VAL A 77 -9.98 -14.88 30.07
C VAL A 77 -10.36 -14.19 31.37
N ASP A 78 -11.27 -13.20 31.32
CA ASP A 78 -11.72 -12.45 32.51
C ASP A 78 -12.55 -13.33 33.44
N GLU A 79 -13.37 -14.26 32.91
CA GLU A 79 -14.15 -15.24 33.68
C GLU A 79 -13.22 -16.19 34.43
N PHE A 80 -12.31 -16.87 33.74
CA PHE A 80 -11.30 -17.74 34.37
C PHE A 80 -10.42 -17.00 35.38
N LEU A 81 -10.10 -15.70 35.09
CA LEU A 81 -9.33 -14.90 36.02
C LEU A 81 -10.12 -14.61 37.29
N ALA A 82 -11.41 -14.30 37.20
CA ALA A 82 -12.27 -14.06 38.36
C ALA A 82 -12.32 -15.31 39.26
N GLU A 83 -12.58 -16.49 38.70
CA GLU A 83 -12.59 -17.75 39.44
C GLU A 83 -11.23 -18.02 40.10
N ARG A 84 -10.14 -17.87 39.38
CA ARG A 84 -8.80 -18.13 39.92
C ARG A 84 -8.40 -17.15 41.02
N VAL A 85 -8.82 -15.88 40.90
CA VAL A 85 -8.58 -14.84 41.93
C VAL A 85 -9.36 -15.21 43.19
N GLU A 86 -10.65 -15.57 43.08
CA GLU A 86 -11.48 -15.96 44.20
C GLU A 86 -10.86 -17.14 44.96
N GLU A 87 -10.49 -18.20 44.25
CA GLU A 87 -9.83 -19.39 44.86
C GLU A 87 -8.52 -19.01 45.61
N LEU A 88 -7.71 -18.11 45.04
CA LEU A 88 -6.45 -17.72 45.65
C LEU A 88 -6.66 -16.80 46.85
N GLU A 89 -7.64 -15.87 46.80
CA GLU A 89 -7.98 -15.02 47.94
C GLU A 89 -8.53 -15.82 49.11
N GLU A 90 -9.35 -16.88 48.88
CA GLU A 90 -9.82 -17.78 49.90
C GLU A 90 -8.67 -18.63 50.50
N LYS A 91 -7.80 -19.19 49.67
CA LYS A 91 -6.64 -20.01 50.12
C LYS A 91 -5.60 -19.25 50.89
N GLN A 92 -5.35 -17.99 50.50
CA GLN A 92 -4.26 -17.16 51.06
C GLN A 92 -4.74 -16.16 52.09
N PHE A 93 -6.06 -16.03 52.29
CA PHE A 93 -6.67 -15.04 53.19
C PHE A 93 -6.15 -13.59 52.97
N ARG A 94 -5.90 -13.22 51.70
CA ARG A 94 -5.44 -11.90 51.30
C ARG A 94 -6.01 -11.51 49.95
N THR A 95 -6.11 -10.20 49.67
CA THR A 95 -6.51 -9.68 48.36
C THR A 95 -5.37 -9.77 47.36
N ILE A 96 -5.68 -10.24 46.14
CA ILE A 96 -4.73 -10.35 45.03
C ILE A 96 -4.48 -8.99 44.38
N GLY A 97 -3.22 -8.56 44.33
CA GLY A 97 -2.79 -7.28 43.79
C GLY A 97 -2.83 -7.21 42.24
N LYS A 98 -2.80 -5.97 41.70
CA LYS A 98 -2.86 -5.72 40.26
C LYS A 98 -1.78 -6.45 39.45
N LYS A 99 -0.54 -6.47 39.96
CA LYS A 99 0.57 -7.18 39.27
C LYS A 99 0.35 -8.68 39.20
N GLU A 100 -0.17 -9.27 40.27
CA GLU A 100 -0.48 -10.69 40.35
C GLU A 100 -1.64 -11.06 39.44
N LYS A 101 -2.71 -10.23 39.38
CA LYS A 101 -3.80 -10.40 38.41
C LYS A 101 -3.30 -10.34 36.96
N THR A 102 -2.32 -9.50 36.66
CA THR A 102 -1.72 -9.43 35.31
C THR A 102 -0.95 -10.71 34.98
N ALA A 103 -0.19 -11.25 35.95
CA ALA A 103 0.54 -12.51 35.77
C ALA A 103 -0.42 -13.71 35.59
N LEU A 104 -1.48 -13.79 36.42
CA LEU A 104 -2.52 -14.81 36.31
C LEU A 104 -3.24 -14.75 34.95
N ARG A 105 -3.55 -13.54 34.46
CA ARG A 105 -4.16 -13.37 33.15
C ARG A 105 -3.26 -13.92 32.04
N ALA A 106 -1.96 -13.66 32.07
CA ALA A 106 -1.00 -14.20 31.11
C ALA A 106 -0.98 -15.74 31.18
N GLN A 107 -0.90 -16.31 32.38
CA GLN A 107 -0.93 -17.74 32.59
C GLN A 107 -2.22 -18.39 32.05
N ILE A 108 -3.40 -17.83 32.34
CA ILE A 108 -4.69 -18.32 31.84
C ILE A 108 -4.73 -18.25 30.31
N THR A 109 -4.19 -17.16 29.72
CA THR A 109 -4.09 -17.04 28.27
C THR A 109 -3.25 -18.16 27.68
N ASP A 110 -2.13 -18.52 28.30
CA ASP A 110 -1.26 -19.62 27.89
C ASP A 110 -1.94 -20.99 28.05
N GLU A 111 -2.69 -21.19 29.14
CA GLU A 111 -3.48 -22.41 29.38
C GLU A 111 -4.61 -22.62 28.35
N LEU A 112 -5.25 -21.52 27.90
CA LEU A 112 -6.33 -21.56 26.89
C LEU A 112 -5.80 -21.67 25.44
N ARG A 113 -4.54 -21.31 25.20
CA ARG A 113 -3.94 -21.26 23.85
C ARG A 113 -4.09 -22.57 23.05
N PRO A 114 -3.86 -23.78 23.60
CA PRO A 114 -3.98 -25.03 22.84
C PRO A 114 -5.41 -25.28 22.34
N GLN A 115 -6.43 -24.84 23.08
CA GLN A 115 -7.83 -25.03 22.80
C GLN A 115 -8.45 -23.89 21.97
N ALA A 116 -7.72 -22.79 21.77
CA ALA A 116 -8.23 -21.63 21.07
C ALA A 116 -8.38 -21.90 19.57
N PHE A 117 -9.52 -21.48 19.02
CA PHE A 117 -9.70 -21.44 17.57
C PHE A 117 -8.74 -20.44 16.92
N SER A 118 -8.34 -20.71 15.70
CA SER A 118 -7.55 -19.77 14.91
C SER A 118 -8.38 -19.12 13.80
N ARG A 119 -8.02 -17.91 13.44
CA ARG A 119 -8.57 -17.17 12.30
C ARG A 119 -7.47 -16.86 11.31
N LYS A 120 -7.66 -17.31 10.08
CA LYS A 120 -6.77 -17.02 8.97
C LYS A 120 -7.27 -15.82 8.19
N LYS A 121 -6.35 -14.97 7.76
CA LYS A 121 -6.61 -13.83 6.90
C LYS A 121 -5.55 -13.82 5.82
N ASP A 122 -5.98 -13.91 4.57
CA ASP A 122 -5.12 -13.84 3.42
C ASP A 122 -5.13 -12.42 2.84
N VAL A 123 -3.96 -11.95 2.43
CA VAL A 123 -3.77 -10.70 1.71
C VAL A 123 -3.04 -11.02 0.41
N GLU A 124 -3.74 -10.85 -0.69
CA GLU A 124 -3.14 -10.99 -2.01
C GLU A 124 -2.28 -9.77 -2.34
N MET A 125 -1.17 -10.00 -2.99
CA MET A 125 -0.28 -8.97 -3.49
C MET A 125 0.05 -9.26 -4.94
N TYR A 126 0.06 -8.20 -5.76
CA TYR A 126 0.32 -8.28 -7.19
C TYR A 126 1.36 -7.25 -7.56
N TYR A 127 2.44 -7.68 -8.16
CA TYR A 127 3.46 -6.80 -8.70
C TYR A 127 3.38 -6.76 -10.21
N ASP A 128 3.33 -5.56 -10.77
CA ASP A 128 3.45 -5.31 -12.20
C ASP A 128 4.85 -4.80 -12.52
N SER A 129 5.57 -5.55 -13.34
CA SER A 129 6.95 -5.21 -13.72
C SER A 129 7.05 -4.05 -14.71
N VAL A 130 5.98 -3.74 -15.44
CA VAL A 130 5.93 -2.65 -16.42
C VAL A 130 5.76 -1.31 -15.72
N SER A 131 4.69 -1.18 -14.91
CA SER A 131 4.42 0.05 -14.14
C SER A 131 5.29 0.18 -12.89
N ARG A 132 5.97 -0.91 -12.48
CA ARG A 132 6.70 -1.05 -11.22
C ARG A 132 5.82 -0.77 -10.00
N LEU A 133 4.54 -1.15 -10.08
CA LEU A 133 3.58 -0.99 -9.00
C LEU A 133 3.34 -2.31 -8.29
N LEU A 134 3.31 -2.26 -6.97
CA LEU A 134 2.88 -3.34 -6.10
C LEU A 134 1.50 -3.00 -5.55
N PHE A 135 0.51 -3.80 -5.90
CA PHE A 135 -0.86 -3.69 -5.42
C PHE A 135 -1.07 -4.65 -4.26
N VAL A 136 -1.45 -4.13 -3.11
CA VAL A 136 -1.78 -4.92 -1.91
C VAL A 136 -3.29 -4.92 -1.72
N ALA A 137 -3.92 -6.10 -1.64
CA ALA A 137 -5.37 -6.30 -1.58
C ALA A 137 -6.00 -5.84 -0.26
N THR A 138 -5.73 -4.62 0.14
CA THR A 138 -6.32 -3.97 1.30
C THR A 138 -6.36 -2.46 1.09
N ALA A 139 -7.40 -1.80 1.61
CA ALA A 139 -7.47 -0.33 1.63
C ALA A 139 -7.05 0.25 3.00
N ASN A 140 -6.67 -0.60 3.95
CA ASN A 140 -6.09 -0.17 5.22
C ASN A 140 -4.59 0.03 5.03
N GLN A 141 -4.15 1.29 5.00
CA GLN A 141 -2.77 1.67 4.74
C GLN A 141 -1.79 1.01 5.72
N SER A 142 -2.07 1.05 7.03
CA SER A 142 -1.18 0.42 8.03
C SER A 142 -1.06 -1.09 7.83
N ARG A 143 -2.14 -1.75 7.40
CA ARG A 143 -2.09 -3.18 7.07
C ARG A 143 -1.27 -3.44 5.81
N ALA A 144 -1.45 -2.61 4.77
CA ALA A 144 -0.67 -2.69 3.54
C ALA A 144 0.82 -2.49 3.82
N GLU A 145 1.19 -1.47 4.59
CA GLU A 145 2.57 -1.20 5.01
C GLU A 145 3.17 -2.37 5.81
N ASN A 146 2.39 -3.01 6.69
CA ASN A 146 2.82 -4.20 7.42
C ASN A 146 3.08 -5.39 6.49
N CYS A 147 2.23 -5.59 5.48
CA CYS A 147 2.44 -6.65 4.47
C CYS A 147 3.69 -6.38 3.64
N VAL A 148 3.88 -5.14 3.18
CA VAL A 148 5.06 -4.73 2.41
C VAL A 148 6.33 -4.80 3.25
N SER A 149 6.27 -4.44 4.53
CA SER A 149 7.42 -4.56 5.45
C SER A 149 7.82 -6.02 5.65
N PHE A 150 6.85 -6.94 5.72
CA PHE A 150 7.11 -8.37 5.80
C PHE A 150 7.71 -8.92 4.50
N LEU A 151 7.19 -8.49 3.35
CA LEU A 151 7.76 -8.82 2.04
C LEU A 151 9.20 -8.32 1.92
N ARG A 152 9.47 -7.08 2.32
CA ARG A 152 10.81 -6.49 2.32
C ARG A 152 11.78 -7.28 3.18
N ALA A 153 11.34 -7.74 4.35
CA ALA A 153 12.15 -8.58 5.23
C ALA A 153 12.46 -9.95 4.58
N ALA A 154 11.49 -10.56 3.91
CA ALA A 154 11.69 -11.82 3.17
C ALA A 154 12.68 -11.65 2.00
N MET A 155 12.70 -10.48 1.36
CA MET A 155 13.62 -10.13 0.27
C MET A 155 14.99 -9.64 0.78
N GLU A 156 15.31 -9.89 2.05
CA GLU A 156 16.60 -9.52 2.70
C GLU A 156 16.96 -8.01 2.55
N GLY A 157 15.94 -7.15 2.44
CA GLY A 157 16.11 -5.71 2.26
C GLY A 157 16.39 -5.27 0.82
N GLY A 158 16.44 -6.21 -0.15
CA GLY A 158 16.63 -5.92 -1.57
C GLY A 158 15.43 -5.22 -2.23
N LEU A 159 14.28 -5.15 -1.58
CA LEU A 159 13.08 -4.51 -2.10
C LEU A 159 12.92 -3.09 -1.56
N GLU A 160 13.08 -2.09 -2.42
CA GLU A 160 12.72 -0.71 -2.13
C GLU A 160 11.25 -0.46 -2.51
N THR A 161 10.49 0.13 -1.59
CA THR A 161 9.08 0.49 -1.84
C THR A 161 8.78 1.86 -1.30
N LYS A 162 8.05 2.67 -2.08
CA LYS A 162 7.59 4.01 -1.71
C LYS A 162 6.08 4.09 -1.91
N LEU A 163 5.38 4.88 -1.09
CA LEU A 163 4.00 5.27 -1.41
C LEU A 163 4.05 6.23 -2.61
N PRO A 164 3.20 6.01 -3.62
CA PRO A 164 3.17 6.91 -4.77
C PRO A 164 2.83 8.34 -4.34
N GLN A 165 3.55 9.32 -4.89
CA GLN A 165 3.29 10.73 -4.69
C GLN A 165 3.01 11.39 -6.03
N THR A 166 2.07 12.33 -6.04
CA THR A 166 1.66 13.06 -7.22
C THR A 166 1.97 14.55 -7.08
N ARG A 167 2.16 15.24 -8.21
CA ARG A 167 2.47 16.68 -8.20
C ARG A 167 1.32 17.53 -7.68
N ARG A 168 0.07 17.13 -7.96
CA ARG A 168 -1.14 17.74 -7.41
C ARG A 168 -1.57 16.91 -6.20
N ASP A 169 -1.85 17.58 -5.08
CA ASP A 169 -2.34 16.91 -3.87
C ASP A 169 -3.71 16.24 -4.11
N PRO A 170 -3.84 14.92 -3.86
CA PRO A 170 -5.06 14.19 -4.16
C PRO A 170 -6.31 14.74 -3.46
N ALA A 171 -6.19 15.12 -2.18
CA ALA A 171 -7.29 15.67 -1.43
C ALA A 171 -7.78 17.00 -2.02
N SER A 172 -6.86 17.86 -2.46
CA SER A 172 -7.15 19.14 -3.10
C SER A 172 -7.84 18.94 -4.45
N VAL A 173 -7.34 18.04 -5.29
CA VAL A 173 -7.94 17.74 -6.62
C VAL A 173 -9.36 17.18 -6.46
N MET A 174 -9.54 16.17 -5.60
CA MET A 174 -10.86 15.58 -5.34
C MET A 174 -11.85 16.62 -4.79
N THR A 175 -11.36 17.56 -3.95
CA THR A 175 -12.19 18.65 -3.43
C THR A 175 -12.58 19.61 -4.55
N GLN A 176 -11.67 19.93 -5.46
CA GLN A 176 -11.95 20.79 -6.61
C GLN A 176 -13.02 20.16 -7.52
N TRP A 177 -12.96 18.85 -7.80
CA TRP A 177 -13.99 18.15 -8.56
C TRP A 177 -15.38 18.25 -7.95
N LEU A 178 -15.49 18.20 -6.61
CA LEU A 178 -16.76 18.42 -5.92
C LEU A 178 -17.24 19.86 -6.04
N LEU A 179 -16.33 20.85 -6.08
CA LEU A 179 -16.68 22.26 -6.30
C LEU A 179 -17.13 22.53 -7.73
N ASP A 180 -16.49 21.90 -8.70
CA ASP A 180 -16.81 22.05 -10.12
C ASP A 180 -18.04 21.21 -10.50
N GLY A 181 -18.30 20.10 -9.78
CA GLY A 181 -19.37 19.14 -10.07
C GLY A 181 -18.99 18.14 -11.17
N GLU A 182 -17.71 18.07 -11.54
CA GLU A 182 -17.21 17.22 -12.61
C GLU A 182 -15.79 16.74 -12.25
N ALA A 183 -15.47 15.49 -12.60
CA ALA A 183 -14.13 14.94 -12.44
C ALA A 183 -13.34 15.06 -13.75
N GLU A 184 -12.01 15.08 -13.66
CA GLU A 184 -11.12 15.18 -14.82
C GLU A 184 -10.80 13.82 -15.45
N GLY A 185 -10.39 13.80 -16.70
CA GLY A 185 -9.87 12.63 -17.41
C GLY A 185 -10.91 11.55 -17.67
N GLN A 186 -10.60 10.30 -17.34
CA GLN A 186 -11.48 9.14 -17.53
C GLN A 186 -12.44 8.93 -16.36
N PHE A 187 -12.51 9.87 -15.40
CA PHE A 187 -13.30 9.74 -14.18
C PHE A 187 -14.58 10.55 -14.25
N ALA A 188 -15.65 9.97 -13.68
CA ALA A 188 -16.90 10.67 -13.40
C ALA A 188 -17.25 10.51 -11.93
N LEU A 189 -17.94 11.51 -11.34
CA LEU A 189 -18.37 11.46 -9.94
C LEU A 189 -19.43 10.37 -9.74
N ASP A 190 -19.30 9.61 -8.61
CA ASP A 190 -20.27 8.58 -8.21
C ASP A 190 -20.67 8.78 -6.75
N GLY A 191 -21.88 8.57 -6.41
CA GLY A 191 -22.71 8.82 -5.26
C GLY A 191 -22.16 8.82 -3.82
N ASP A 192 -20.90 8.55 -3.60
CA ASP A 192 -20.30 8.43 -2.25
C ASP A 192 -19.11 9.39 -2.06
N CYS A 193 -19.08 10.12 -0.95
CA CYS A 193 -17.86 10.85 -0.54
C CYS A 193 -17.70 10.96 0.98
N VAL A 194 -16.47 11.17 1.41
CA VAL A 194 -16.11 11.48 2.79
C VAL A 194 -15.32 12.78 2.81
N LEU A 195 -15.85 13.77 3.52
CA LEU A 195 -15.27 15.11 3.66
C LEU A 195 -14.86 15.34 5.10
N ARG A 196 -13.69 15.91 5.33
CA ARG A 196 -13.18 16.27 6.66
C ARG A 196 -12.93 17.76 6.76
N GLY A 197 -13.30 18.35 7.90
CA GLY A 197 -12.94 19.72 8.25
C GLY A 197 -11.44 19.86 8.51
N MET A 198 -10.88 21.04 8.21
CA MET A 198 -9.46 21.36 8.38
C MET A 198 -9.23 22.18 9.66
N GLY A 199 -8.01 22.10 10.19
CA GLY A 199 -7.60 22.85 11.39
C GLY A 199 -8.34 22.40 12.65
N ASP A 200 -8.99 23.34 13.31
CA ASP A 200 -9.76 23.09 14.55
C ASP A 200 -11.09 22.37 14.29
N ASP A 201 -11.64 22.44 13.06
CA ASP A 201 -12.83 21.70 12.65
C ASP A 201 -12.47 20.25 12.30
N GLN A 202 -12.61 19.35 13.29
CA GLN A 202 -12.42 17.90 13.09
C GLN A 202 -13.69 17.18 12.60
N SER A 203 -14.71 17.94 12.15
CA SER A 203 -15.97 17.36 11.72
C SER A 203 -15.80 16.49 10.48
N LEU A 204 -16.46 15.33 10.50
CA LEU A 204 -16.49 14.38 9.39
C LEU A 204 -17.90 14.35 8.79
N VAL A 205 -18.00 14.53 7.48
CA VAL A 205 -19.24 14.39 6.73
C VAL A 205 -19.10 13.19 5.82
N ARG A 206 -20.02 12.24 5.93
CA ARG A 206 -20.09 11.07 5.07
C ARG A 206 -21.40 11.13 4.29
N ILE A 207 -21.29 11.12 2.97
CA ILE A 207 -22.41 11.18 2.04
C ILE A 207 -22.42 9.85 1.27
N SER A 208 -23.58 9.26 1.09
CA SER A 208 -23.72 8.00 0.37
C SER A 208 -24.99 8.02 -0.47
N ASN A 209 -24.91 7.45 -1.67
CA ASN A 209 -26.00 7.35 -2.64
C ASN A 209 -26.65 8.71 -2.96
N CYS A 210 -25.84 9.78 -3.07
CA CYS A 210 -26.31 11.12 -3.37
C CYS A 210 -25.59 11.66 -4.61
N PRO A 211 -26.27 12.36 -5.54
CA PRO A 211 -25.59 13.06 -6.63
C PRO A 211 -24.56 14.04 -6.08
N LEU A 212 -23.27 13.80 -6.38
CA LEU A 212 -22.18 14.61 -5.85
C LEU A 212 -22.10 16.02 -6.49
N GLU A 213 -22.77 16.22 -7.63
CA GLU A 213 -22.92 17.53 -8.29
C GLU A 213 -23.92 18.43 -7.56
N SER A 214 -24.61 17.91 -6.52
CA SER A 214 -25.63 18.67 -5.80
C SER A 214 -25.05 19.84 -5.02
N ASP A 215 -25.86 20.93 -4.90
CA ASP A 215 -25.47 22.12 -4.10
C ASP A 215 -25.20 21.80 -2.64
N GLU A 216 -25.80 20.75 -2.09
CA GLU A 216 -25.58 20.33 -0.70
C GLU A 216 -24.14 19.83 -0.50
N VAL A 217 -23.67 18.97 -1.39
CA VAL A 217 -22.29 18.45 -1.35
C VAL A 217 -21.30 19.59 -1.59
N ARG A 218 -21.54 20.41 -2.60
CA ARG A 218 -20.71 21.57 -2.94
C ARG A 218 -20.54 22.55 -1.78
N ARG A 219 -21.61 22.81 -1.00
CA ARG A 219 -21.55 23.67 0.19
C ARG A 219 -20.60 23.16 1.26
N HIS A 220 -20.48 21.86 1.44
CA HIS A 220 -19.51 21.31 2.40
C HIS A 220 -18.07 21.63 1.99
N ALA A 221 -17.73 21.47 0.71
CA ALA A 221 -16.40 21.83 0.18
C ALA A 221 -16.17 23.36 0.24
N GLN A 222 -17.17 24.19 -0.11
CA GLN A 222 -17.12 25.66 0.01
C GLN A 222 -16.90 26.11 1.46
N ASN A 223 -17.39 25.37 2.45
CA ASN A 223 -17.19 25.64 3.87
C ASN A 223 -15.83 25.11 4.40
N GLY A 224 -14.89 24.80 3.52
CA GLY A 224 -13.53 24.41 3.87
C GLY A 224 -13.33 22.94 4.27
N LYS A 225 -14.29 22.06 3.93
CA LYS A 225 -14.08 20.61 4.09
C LYS A 225 -13.35 20.06 2.87
N VAL A 226 -12.42 19.14 3.13
CA VAL A 226 -11.56 18.53 2.13
C VAL A 226 -11.95 17.08 1.93
N ALA A 227 -11.94 16.62 0.69
CA ALA A 227 -12.27 15.26 0.34
C ALA A 227 -11.16 14.28 0.77
N GLN A 228 -11.54 13.29 1.60
CA GLN A 228 -10.66 12.17 1.97
C GLN A 228 -10.96 10.92 1.15
N GLU A 229 -12.22 10.74 0.79
CA GLU A 229 -12.66 9.62 -0.05
C GLU A 229 -13.67 10.15 -1.07
N LEU A 230 -13.54 9.75 -2.31
CA LEU A 230 -14.43 10.15 -3.40
C LEU A 230 -14.81 8.94 -4.24
N GLY A 231 -16.12 8.70 -4.37
CA GLY A 231 -16.68 7.72 -5.27
C GLY A 231 -16.55 8.19 -6.72
N LEU A 232 -16.07 7.32 -7.58
CA LEU A 232 -15.80 7.58 -8.99
C LEU A 232 -16.25 6.41 -9.84
N VAL A 233 -16.61 6.69 -11.09
CA VAL A 233 -16.72 5.71 -12.16
C VAL A 233 -15.60 5.99 -13.15
N TRP A 234 -14.80 4.97 -13.45
CA TRP A 234 -13.72 5.02 -14.42
C TRP A 234 -14.14 4.35 -15.73
N GLY A 235 -13.94 5.05 -16.86
CA GLY A 235 -14.22 4.53 -18.20
C GLY A 235 -15.65 4.05 -18.39
N GLU A 236 -16.62 4.61 -17.65
CA GLU A 236 -18.04 4.23 -17.62
C GLU A 236 -18.31 2.78 -17.14
N LYS A 237 -17.28 2.01 -16.79
CA LYS A 237 -17.36 0.56 -16.56
C LYS A 237 -16.99 0.15 -15.13
N ILE A 238 -16.11 0.87 -14.44
CA ILE A 238 -15.60 0.48 -13.15
C ILE A 238 -15.97 1.51 -12.11
N SER A 239 -16.77 1.12 -11.12
CA SER A 239 -16.98 1.95 -9.91
C SER A 239 -15.88 1.69 -8.91
N LEU A 240 -15.35 2.75 -8.33
CA LEU A 240 -14.32 2.71 -7.29
C LEU A 240 -14.49 3.88 -6.32
N THR A 241 -13.84 3.81 -5.17
CA THR A 241 -13.66 4.94 -4.28
C THR A 241 -12.16 5.22 -4.17
N LEU A 242 -11.74 6.41 -4.59
CA LEU A 242 -10.36 6.88 -4.44
C LEU A 242 -10.19 7.57 -3.10
N THR A 243 -9.07 7.32 -2.41
CA THR A 243 -8.72 7.99 -1.15
C THR A 243 -7.64 9.05 -1.39
N ASP A 244 -7.51 9.97 -0.43
CA ASP A 244 -6.45 10.99 -0.38
C ASP A 244 -5.03 10.38 -0.33
N SER A 245 -4.90 9.12 0.10
CA SER A 245 -3.67 8.33 0.07
C SER A 245 -3.50 7.48 -1.20
N LEU A 246 -4.27 7.76 -2.26
CA LEU A 246 -4.27 7.03 -3.54
C LEU A 246 -4.62 5.54 -3.42
N SER A 247 -5.28 5.11 -2.34
CA SER A 247 -5.80 3.75 -2.24
C SER A 247 -7.15 3.64 -2.95
N LEU A 248 -7.36 2.50 -3.61
CA LEU A 248 -8.60 2.16 -4.30
C LEU A 248 -9.47 1.30 -3.38
N LYS A 249 -10.71 1.71 -3.17
CA LYS A 249 -11.72 0.99 -2.37
C LYS A 249 -12.93 0.66 -3.23
N ARG A 250 -13.69 -0.36 -2.81
CA ARG A 250 -14.98 -0.71 -3.43
C ARG A 250 -14.90 -0.88 -4.95
N LEU A 251 -13.79 -1.40 -5.45
CA LEU A 251 -13.64 -1.73 -6.86
C LEU A 251 -14.73 -2.71 -7.27
N LYS A 252 -15.60 -2.29 -8.17
CA LYS A 252 -16.64 -3.11 -8.77
C LYS A 252 -16.53 -2.98 -10.27
N LEU A 253 -16.20 -4.07 -10.91
CA LEU A 253 -16.31 -4.15 -12.36
C LEU A 253 -17.78 -4.27 -12.71
N LYS A 254 -18.33 -3.23 -13.29
CA LYS A 254 -19.62 -3.29 -13.96
C LYS A 254 -19.35 -3.89 -15.34
N ASP A 255 -19.66 -5.19 -15.50
CA ASP A 255 -19.66 -5.91 -16.79
C ASP A 255 -18.36 -5.83 -17.64
N VAL A 256 -17.17 -5.78 -16.98
CA VAL A 256 -15.88 -5.73 -17.72
C VAL A 256 -15.44 -7.10 -18.22
N ILE A 257 -15.95 -8.19 -17.64
CA ILE A 257 -15.86 -9.49 -18.29
C ILE A 257 -16.93 -9.45 -19.38
N GLY A 258 -16.57 -8.82 -20.52
CA GLY A 258 -17.41 -8.88 -21.71
C GLY A 258 -17.59 -10.35 -22.10
N GLU A 259 -18.71 -10.66 -22.68
CA GLU A 259 -18.99 -11.96 -23.31
C GLU A 259 -17.92 -12.36 -24.35
N ASP A 260 -16.93 -11.48 -24.61
CA ASP A 260 -15.89 -11.60 -25.63
C ASP A 260 -14.53 -12.09 -25.12
N GLU A 261 -14.26 -12.15 -23.80
CA GLU A 261 -13.05 -12.78 -23.28
C GLU A 261 -13.36 -14.24 -22.91
N GLU A 262 -13.06 -15.15 -23.82
CA GLU A 262 -13.04 -16.59 -23.58
C GLU A 262 -11.95 -16.91 -22.56
N LEU A 263 -12.31 -16.91 -21.26
CA LEU A 263 -11.43 -17.42 -20.22
C LEU A 263 -11.37 -18.94 -20.35
N PRO A 264 -10.20 -19.56 -20.29
CA PRO A 264 -10.06 -21.01 -20.39
C PRO A 264 -10.75 -21.68 -19.19
N GLU A 265 -11.96 -22.22 -19.41
CA GLU A 265 -12.76 -22.87 -18.36
C GLU A 265 -12.23 -24.27 -18.00
N ASP A 266 -11.51 -24.94 -18.90
CA ASP A 266 -11.09 -26.32 -18.76
C ASP A 266 -9.82 -26.50 -17.88
N ASP A 267 -9.04 -25.44 -17.64
CA ASP A 267 -7.82 -25.46 -16.82
C ASP A 267 -7.85 -24.37 -15.74
N ALA A 268 -8.04 -24.79 -14.49
CA ALA A 268 -8.13 -23.90 -13.35
C ALA A 268 -6.87 -23.06 -13.12
N GLU A 269 -5.68 -23.56 -13.52
CA GLU A 269 -4.42 -22.82 -13.38
C GLU A 269 -4.31 -21.75 -14.47
N GLU A 270 -4.65 -22.06 -15.71
CA GLU A 270 -4.67 -21.10 -16.80
C GLU A 270 -5.74 -20.03 -16.58
N TYR A 271 -6.92 -20.42 -16.10
CA TYR A 271 -7.97 -19.49 -15.69
C TYR A 271 -7.45 -18.52 -14.61
N ALA A 272 -6.80 -19.02 -13.56
CA ALA A 272 -6.26 -18.19 -12.50
C ALA A 272 -5.20 -17.20 -13.00
N LYS A 273 -4.33 -17.61 -13.94
CA LYS A 273 -3.34 -16.74 -14.59
C LYS A 273 -3.99 -15.68 -15.47
N ALA A 274 -5.04 -16.03 -16.22
CA ALA A 274 -5.77 -15.09 -17.04
C ALA A 274 -6.47 -14.02 -16.17
N VAL A 275 -7.16 -14.43 -15.10
CA VAL A 275 -7.76 -13.51 -14.12
C VAL A 275 -6.71 -12.64 -13.44
N GLN A 276 -5.55 -13.19 -13.08
CA GLN A 276 -4.44 -12.41 -12.52
C GLN A 276 -3.99 -11.32 -13.49
N LYS A 277 -3.72 -11.69 -14.73
CA LYS A 277 -3.27 -10.75 -15.77
C LYS A 277 -4.30 -9.63 -15.97
N LEU A 278 -5.57 -9.98 -16.20
CA LEU A 278 -6.65 -9.00 -16.39
C LEU A 278 -6.77 -8.05 -15.18
N THR A 279 -6.66 -8.59 -13.97
CA THR A 279 -6.74 -7.80 -12.74
C THR A 279 -5.61 -6.78 -12.67
N VAL A 280 -4.38 -7.20 -12.95
CA VAL A 280 -3.20 -6.33 -12.85
C VAL A 280 -3.20 -5.30 -13.97
N ASP A 281 -3.47 -5.72 -15.22
CA ASP A 281 -3.56 -4.80 -16.37
C ASP A 281 -4.59 -3.69 -16.10
N THR A 282 -5.77 -4.07 -15.60
CA THR A 282 -6.82 -3.10 -15.25
C THR A 282 -6.38 -2.13 -14.15
N LEU A 283 -5.79 -2.65 -13.06
CA LEU A 283 -5.31 -1.81 -11.96
C LEU A 283 -4.19 -0.87 -12.39
N SER A 284 -3.28 -1.34 -13.26
CA SER A 284 -2.17 -0.54 -13.77
C SER A 284 -2.65 0.60 -14.68
N ILE A 285 -3.68 0.35 -15.51
CA ILE A 285 -4.29 1.40 -16.33
C ILE A 285 -4.99 2.43 -15.46
N ILE A 286 -5.82 2.00 -14.49
CA ILE A 286 -6.49 2.91 -13.54
C ILE A 286 -5.46 3.75 -12.78
N ALA A 287 -4.38 3.12 -12.29
CA ALA A 287 -3.31 3.82 -11.59
C ALA A 287 -2.61 4.84 -12.50
N GLY A 288 -2.34 4.49 -13.76
CA GLY A 288 -1.80 5.40 -14.77
C GLY A 288 -2.67 6.64 -14.96
N ASP A 289 -3.98 6.45 -15.18
CA ASP A 289 -4.94 7.54 -15.35
C ASP A 289 -5.07 8.41 -14.08
N VAL A 290 -5.03 7.79 -12.89
CA VAL A 290 -4.97 8.53 -11.62
C VAL A 290 -3.73 9.40 -11.59
N PHE A 291 -2.54 8.84 -11.83
CA PHE A 291 -1.30 9.62 -11.80
C PHE A 291 -1.29 10.74 -12.84
N GLU A 292 -1.74 10.48 -14.07
CA GLU A 292 -1.83 11.49 -15.12
C GLU A 292 -2.74 12.64 -14.70
N THR A 293 -3.94 12.33 -14.23
CA THR A 293 -4.93 13.32 -13.80
C THR A 293 -4.44 14.16 -12.60
N PHE A 294 -3.64 13.57 -11.71
CA PHE A 294 -3.02 14.28 -10.59
C PHE A 294 -1.66 14.92 -10.94
N GLY A 295 -1.37 15.14 -12.23
CA GLY A 295 -0.21 15.89 -12.73
C GLY A 295 1.08 15.08 -12.85
N GLY A 296 0.99 13.77 -12.81
CA GLY A 296 2.11 12.84 -12.86
C GLY A 296 2.70 12.52 -11.48
N ARG A 297 3.50 11.47 -11.45
CA ARG A 297 4.23 11.05 -10.24
C ARG A 297 5.45 11.94 -10.03
N THR A 298 5.77 12.27 -8.78
CA THR A 298 6.99 13.01 -8.41
C THR A 298 8.19 12.09 -8.26
N ASP A 299 7.96 10.85 -7.84
CA ASP A 299 8.97 9.82 -7.56
C ASP A 299 9.55 9.15 -8.81
N SER A 300 9.03 9.43 -10.00
CA SER A 300 9.57 8.95 -11.28
C SER A 300 10.65 9.85 -11.90
N GLN A 301 10.88 11.04 -11.36
CA GLN A 301 11.84 12.02 -11.91
C GLN A 301 13.20 12.04 -11.20
N ASP A 302 13.31 11.44 -10.01
CA ASP A 302 14.58 11.45 -9.26
C ASP A 302 15.69 10.62 -9.95
N GLY A 303 15.35 9.72 -10.89
CA GLY A 303 16.33 8.95 -11.68
C GLY A 303 16.73 9.58 -13.00
N GLU A 304 15.82 10.39 -13.63
CA GLU A 304 16.10 11.02 -14.92
C GLU A 304 16.78 12.39 -14.74
N ALA A 305 16.61 13.05 -13.58
CA ALA A 305 17.26 14.32 -13.27
C ALA A 305 18.74 14.15 -12.89
N GLU A 306 19.11 13.07 -12.20
CA GLU A 306 20.51 12.76 -11.88
C GLU A 306 21.31 12.37 -13.14
N GLU A 307 20.71 11.64 -14.10
CA GLU A 307 21.36 11.33 -15.37
C GLU A 307 21.47 12.54 -16.33
N ALA A 308 20.58 13.55 -16.19
CA ALA A 308 20.63 14.76 -16.99
C ALA A 308 21.60 15.82 -16.42
N GLU A 309 21.80 15.90 -15.11
CA GLU A 309 22.80 16.78 -14.48
C GLU A 309 24.23 16.26 -14.64
N GLU A 310 24.47 14.94 -14.69
CA GLU A 310 25.79 14.38 -15.02
C GLU A 310 26.17 14.55 -16.50
N ALA A 311 25.19 14.81 -17.39
CA ALA A 311 25.46 15.01 -18.83
C ALA A 311 25.71 16.46 -19.24
N GLU A 312 25.50 17.45 -18.37
CA GLU A 312 25.66 18.87 -18.63
C GLU A 312 26.77 19.57 -17.81
N GLU A 313 27.80 18.89 -17.34
CA GLU A 313 29.01 19.62 -16.92
C GLU A 313 29.72 20.17 -18.15
N PRO A 314 29.77 21.52 -18.36
CA PRO A 314 30.43 22.08 -19.49
C PRO A 314 31.95 21.99 -19.29
N GLU A 315 32.64 21.36 -20.26
CA GLU A 315 34.08 21.37 -20.39
C GLU A 315 34.57 22.84 -20.33
N GLU A 316 35.35 23.17 -19.32
CA GLU A 316 36.07 24.48 -19.28
C GLU A 316 37.02 24.59 -20.46
N PRO A 317 37.01 25.71 -21.24
CA PRO A 317 37.92 25.89 -22.34
C PRO A 317 39.34 26.14 -21.82
N GLU A 318 40.30 25.29 -22.20
CA GLU A 318 41.73 25.47 -22.04
C GLU A 318 42.14 26.85 -22.60
N GLN A 319 42.56 27.76 -21.74
CA GLN A 319 43.21 28.98 -22.12
C GLN A 319 44.68 28.69 -22.51
N SER A 320 44.95 28.74 -23.82
CA SER A 320 46.28 28.70 -24.38
C SER A 320 47.07 29.94 -24.00
N GLU A 321 48.09 29.79 -23.19
CA GLU A 321 49.16 30.79 -23.04
C GLU A 321 49.91 31.01 -24.36
N LYS A 322 49.84 32.25 -24.88
CA LYS A 322 50.82 32.77 -25.84
C LYS A 322 51.72 33.78 -25.15
N SER A 323 52.96 33.39 -25.04
CA SER A 323 54.12 34.21 -24.70
C SER A 323 54.32 35.37 -25.68
N GLU A 324 54.54 36.57 -25.18
CA GLU A 324 55.36 37.56 -25.87
C GLU A 324 56.26 38.37 -24.92
N LYS A 325 57.56 38.27 -25.19
CA LYS A 325 58.66 39.01 -24.59
C LYS A 325 58.68 40.47 -25.11
N THR A 326 59.03 41.38 -24.25
CA THR A 326 59.97 42.52 -24.44
C THR A 326 59.68 43.47 -23.29
N GLY A 327 60.60 43.88 -22.47
CA GLY A 327 61.83 44.52 -22.66
C GLY A 327 61.82 45.82 -21.90
N GLY A 328 62.69 46.01 -20.91
CA GLY A 328 63.22 47.39 -20.71
C GLY A 328 62.94 48.06 -19.35
N ARG A 329 63.91 47.96 -18.48
CA ARG A 329 64.63 49.06 -17.77
C ARG A 329 63.92 50.01 -16.78
N ASP A 330 64.48 49.90 -15.62
CA ASP A 330 65.08 50.97 -14.81
C ASP A 330 64.26 51.80 -13.82
N ARG A 331 64.85 51.77 -12.66
CA ARG A 331 65.14 52.87 -11.68
C ARG A 331 64.13 53.10 -10.52
N ALA A 332 64.61 52.68 -9.43
CA ALA A 332 65.06 53.54 -8.29
C ALA A 332 64.05 54.41 -7.55
N GLY A 333 64.06 54.23 -6.25
CA GLY A 333 63.85 55.38 -5.37
C GLY A 333 63.01 55.09 -4.11
N LYS A 334 63.62 54.58 -3.05
CA LYS A 334 63.84 55.25 -1.76
C LYS A 334 62.65 55.84 -0.98
N LYS A 335 62.61 55.31 0.24
CA LYS A 335 62.27 56.04 1.50
C LYS A 335 60.76 56.37 1.71
N ARG A 336 60.16 55.96 2.73
CA ARG A 336 60.40 55.99 4.19
C ARG A 336 59.53 54.89 4.90
#